data_2d1eac29753824ed20884807769aa722
#
_entry.id   2d1eac29753824ed20884807769aa722
#
_cell.length_a   1.000
_cell.length_b   1.000
_cell.length_c   1.000
_cell.angle_alpha   90.00
_cell.angle_beta   90.00
_cell.angle_gamma   90.00
#
_symmetry.space_group_name_H-M   'P 1'
#
loop_
_entity.id
_entity.type
_entity.pdbx_description
1 polymer ?
#
loop_
_entity_poly.entity_id
_entity_poly.type
_entity_poly.pdbx_seq_one_letter_code
_entity_poly.pdbx_strand_id
1 'polypeptide(L)'
;MGGTPSASADLPTGDAKTAQVRAMFDAIAPRYDLVNRVITFGLDRRWRSRTFDALGLPGASTVLDLACGTGDFADLVVRRGCRVVGSDLSMGMLAARHTGFPVLQADALALPLATSSLDGVVCGYALRNFTDLAASIAEAARVLRPGGRLAVLEVASPANGLMRRGFDLWFGRCVPAIGGLLSDAAAYRYLPRSTAYLPEPDDLRRMLVDTGFSTVGRQLLNGGLSQVITATRRGMPGGGPE
;
A
#
# COMPACT_ATOMS: atom_id res chain seq x y z
N MET A 1 -5.46 25.42 30.17
CA MET A 1 -5.48 25.44 28.70
C MET A 1 -4.15 24.95 28.20
N GLY A 2 -4.03 23.68 27.89
CA GLY A 2 -2.84 23.06 27.31
C GLY A 2 -3.27 22.36 26.03
N GLY A 3 -3.18 23.07 24.90
CA GLY A 3 -3.39 22.46 23.60
C GLY A 3 -2.24 21.48 23.31
N THR A 4 -2.55 20.20 23.16
CA THR A 4 -1.63 19.19 22.60
C THR A 4 -1.21 19.68 21.21
N PRO A 5 0.09 19.78 20.88
CA PRO A 5 0.51 20.14 19.53
C PRO A 5 -0.01 19.08 18.56
N SER A 6 -0.73 19.53 17.53
CA SER A 6 -1.20 18.70 16.43
C SER A 6 0.01 18.01 15.79
N ALA A 7 0.06 16.69 15.86
CA ALA A 7 1.14 15.86 15.29
C ALA A 7 1.29 15.98 13.75
N SER A 8 0.39 16.71 13.10
CA SER A 8 0.37 16.92 11.65
C SER A 8 1.20 18.12 11.16
N ALA A 9 1.63 19.03 12.05
CA ALA A 9 2.26 20.29 11.66
C ALA A 9 3.69 20.17 11.10
N ASP A 10 4.37 19.01 11.27
CA ASP A 10 5.78 18.80 10.90
C ASP A 10 5.99 17.68 9.84
N LEU A 11 4.96 17.26 9.17
CA LEU A 11 5.10 16.19 8.16
C LEU A 11 5.32 16.80 6.76
N PRO A 12 6.37 16.37 6.02
CA PRO A 12 6.67 16.89 4.69
C PRO A 12 5.57 16.59 3.68
N THR A 13 5.42 17.45 2.68
CA THR A 13 4.48 17.30 1.56
C THR A 13 5.20 17.49 0.23
N GLY A 14 4.55 17.15 -0.89
CA GLY A 14 5.11 17.34 -2.24
C GLY A 14 6.47 16.65 -2.41
N ASP A 15 7.36 17.28 -3.18
CA ASP A 15 8.68 16.73 -3.54
C ASP A 15 9.56 16.43 -2.33
N ALA A 16 9.44 17.21 -1.26
CA ALA A 16 10.18 16.96 -0.02
C ALA A 16 9.75 15.62 0.64
N LYS A 17 8.45 15.29 0.60
CA LYS A 17 7.93 13.99 1.06
C LYS A 17 8.46 12.86 0.17
N THR A 18 8.40 13.03 -1.16
CA THR A 18 8.89 12.05 -2.14
C THR A 18 10.36 11.72 -1.89
N ALA A 19 11.21 12.74 -1.78
CA ALA A 19 12.64 12.57 -1.54
C ALA A 19 12.92 11.90 -0.20
N GLN A 20 12.25 12.31 0.88
CA GLN A 20 12.42 11.73 2.20
C GLN A 20 11.97 10.25 2.23
N VAL A 21 10.79 9.95 1.67
CA VAL A 21 10.25 8.57 1.62
C VAL A 21 11.18 7.66 0.84
N ARG A 22 11.65 8.11 -0.34
CA ARG A 22 12.60 7.36 -1.16
C ARG A 22 13.90 7.07 -0.40
N ALA A 23 14.55 8.09 0.14
CA ALA A 23 15.81 7.95 0.88
C ALA A 23 15.65 7.02 2.11
N MET A 24 14.53 7.12 2.82
CA MET A 24 14.22 6.28 3.95
C MET A 24 14.11 4.80 3.52
N PHE A 25 13.35 4.49 2.47
CA PHE A 25 13.18 3.12 2.00
C PHE A 25 14.47 2.56 1.39
N ASP A 26 15.27 3.36 0.69
CA ASP A 26 16.60 2.96 0.22
C ASP A 26 17.52 2.52 1.39
N ALA A 27 17.46 3.26 2.51
CA ALA A 27 18.30 2.98 3.69
C ALA A 27 17.87 1.70 4.43
N ILE A 28 16.56 1.43 4.56
CA ILE A 28 16.07 0.28 5.34
C ILE A 28 15.92 -1.01 4.53
N ALA A 29 16.02 -0.93 3.20
CA ALA A 29 15.78 -2.06 2.29
C ALA A 29 16.45 -3.39 2.70
N PRO A 30 17.72 -3.43 3.13
CA PRO A 30 18.38 -4.70 3.47
C PRO A 30 17.78 -5.46 4.66
N ARG A 31 17.04 -4.77 5.53
CA ARG A 31 16.47 -5.37 6.76
C ARG A 31 14.95 -5.23 6.83
N TYR A 32 14.35 -4.66 5.79
CA TYR A 32 12.92 -4.32 5.74
C TYR A 32 12.02 -5.51 6.08
N ASP A 33 12.22 -6.65 5.41
CA ASP A 33 11.36 -7.82 5.61
C ASP A 33 11.52 -8.47 6.98
N LEU A 34 12.75 -8.52 7.49
CA LEU A 34 13.01 -9.03 8.84
C LEU A 34 12.23 -8.21 9.87
N VAL A 35 12.36 -6.89 9.80
CA VAL A 35 11.67 -6.02 10.75
C VAL A 35 10.14 -6.11 10.58
N ASN A 36 9.62 -6.09 9.36
CA ASN A 36 8.19 -6.25 9.12
C ASN A 36 7.63 -7.55 9.70
N ARG A 37 8.34 -8.68 9.53
CA ARG A 37 7.93 -9.96 10.12
C ARG A 37 7.88 -9.91 11.64
N VAL A 38 8.88 -9.27 12.27
CA VAL A 38 8.91 -9.14 13.72
C VAL A 38 7.77 -8.26 14.22
N ILE A 39 7.58 -7.08 13.65
CA ILE A 39 6.56 -6.13 14.12
C ILE A 39 5.13 -6.58 13.83
N THR A 40 4.92 -7.44 12.83
CA THR A 40 3.60 -8.01 12.48
C THR A 40 3.38 -9.40 13.08
N PHE A 41 4.36 -9.96 13.80
CA PHE A 41 4.35 -11.36 14.26
C PHE A 41 4.11 -12.36 13.12
N GLY A 42 4.59 -12.03 11.89
CA GLY A 42 4.39 -12.81 10.69
C GLY A 42 2.97 -12.82 10.11
N LEU A 43 2.06 -12.03 10.67
CA LEU A 43 0.67 -11.91 10.18
C LEU A 43 0.58 -11.25 8.81
N ASP A 44 1.57 -10.44 8.43
CA ASP A 44 1.67 -9.76 7.13
C ASP A 44 1.47 -10.72 5.94
N ARG A 45 2.04 -11.93 5.99
CA ARG A 45 1.88 -12.94 4.95
C ARG A 45 0.42 -13.38 4.78
N ARG A 46 -0.31 -13.58 5.90
CA ARG A 46 -1.73 -13.96 5.87
C ARG A 46 -2.59 -12.80 5.37
N TRP A 47 -2.24 -11.57 5.76
CA TRP A 47 -2.94 -10.38 5.29
C TRP A 47 -2.75 -10.16 3.79
N ARG A 48 -1.53 -10.31 3.28
CA ARG A 48 -1.24 -10.25 1.83
C ARG A 48 -2.02 -11.33 1.06
N SER A 49 -2.03 -12.58 1.56
CA SER A 49 -2.80 -13.66 0.92
C SER A 49 -4.28 -13.30 0.83
N ARG A 50 -4.90 -12.83 1.92
CA ARG A 50 -6.31 -12.40 1.93
C ARG A 50 -6.56 -11.23 0.98
N THR A 51 -5.63 -10.28 0.91
CA THR A 51 -5.73 -9.14 0.01
C THR A 51 -5.70 -9.58 -1.45
N PHE A 52 -4.79 -10.48 -1.80
CA PHE A 52 -4.73 -11.04 -3.16
C PHE A 52 -5.99 -11.85 -3.48
N ASP A 53 -6.44 -12.71 -2.56
CA ASP A 53 -7.65 -13.51 -2.74
C ASP A 53 -8.90 -12.63 -2.97
N ALA A 54 -8.94 -11.45 -2.34
CA ALA A 54 -10.03 -10.49 -2.52
C ALA A 54 -10.05 -9.80 -3.90
N LEU A 55 -8.97 -9.87 -4.70
CA LEU A 55 -9.01 -9.49 -6.11
C LEU A 55 -9.97 -10.37 -6.92
N GLY A 56 -10.08 -11.66 -6.59
CA GLY A 56 -10.95 -12.60 -7.30
C GLY A 56 -10.58 -12.76 -8.77
N LEU A 57 -9.28 -12.67 -9.10
CA LEU A 57 -8.79 -12.78 -10.47
C LEU A 57 -8.61 -14.25 -10.88
N PRO A 58 -8.90 -14.61 -12.15
CA PRO A 58 -8.57 -15.92 -12.68
C PRO A 58 -7.03 -16.09 -12.79
N GLY A 59 -6.57 -17.33 -12.87
CA GLY A 59 -5.17 -17.63 -13.17
C GLY A 59 -4.72 -17.01 -14.50
N ALA A 60 -3.41 -16.83 -14.65
CA ALA A 60 -2.78 -16.17 -15.79
C ALA A 60 -3.08 -14.67 -15.97
N SER A 61 -3.82 -14.04 -15.03
CA SER A 61 -4.02 -12.59 -15.01
C SER A 61 -2.69 -11.84 -14.89
N THR A 62 -2.64 -10.62 -15.43
CA THR A 62 -1.49 -9.73 -15.31
C THR A 62 -1.75 -8.70 -14.21
N VAL A 63 -0.89 -8.69 -13.18
CA VAL A 63 -1.07 -7.91 -11.96
C VAL A 63 0.12 -6.97 -11.76
N LEU A 64 -0.15 -5.72 -11.43
CA LEU A 64 0.85 -4.78 -10.92
C LEU A 64 0.93 -4.92 -9.40
N ASP A 65 2.15 -5.11 -8.89
CA ASP A 65 2.47 -4.86 -7.49
C ASP A 65 2.97 -3.41 -7.38
N LEU A 66 2.07 -2.51 -6.94
CA LEU A 66 2.33 -1.07 -6.85
C LEU A 66 2.99 -0.74 -5.52
N ALA A 67 4.14 -0.07 -5.56
CA ALA A 67 5.06 0.11 -4.44
C ALA A 67 5.47 -1.26 -3.87
N CYS A 68 6.04 -2.09 -4.75
CA CYS A 68 6.28 -3.51 -4.51
C CYS A 68 7.35 -3.78 -3.43
N GLY A 69 8.20 -2.78 -3.12
CA GLY A 69 9.30 -2.95 -2.18
C GLY A 69 10.21 -4.11 -2.58
N THR A 70 10.43 -5.03 -1.67
CA THR A 70 11.25 -6.25 -1.85
C THR A 70 10.51 -7.39 -2.54
N GLY A 71 9.21 -7.24 -2.86
CA GLY A 71 8.44 -8.16 -3.70
C GLY A 71 7.57 -9.19 -2.98
N ASP A 72 7.23 -8.99 -1.72
CA ASP A 72 6.37 -9.92 -0.97
C ASP A 72 5.01 -10.20 -1.64
N PHE A 73 4.36 -9.18 -2.25
CA PHE A 73 3.15 -9.39 -3.04
C PHE A 73 3.45 -10.02 -4.39
N ALA A 74 4.49 -9.55 -5.09
CA ALA A 74 4.90 -10.10 -6.37
C ALA A 74 5.15 -11.61 -6.29
N ASP A 75 5.85 -12.06 -5.25
CA ASP A 75 6.08 -13.48 -4.98
C ASP A 75 4.77 -14.26 -4.78
N LEU A 76 3.81 -13.66 -4.09
CA LEU A 76 2.49 -14.27 -3.89
C LEU A 76 1.73 -14.36 -5.21
N VAL A 77 1.75 -13.30 -6.04
CA VAL A 77 1.09 -13.25 -7.36
C VAL A 77 1.62 -14.38 -8.25
N VAL A 78 2.94 -14.55 -8.30
CA VAL A 78 3.57 -15.65 -9.07
C VAL A 78 3.13 -17.03 -8.55
N ARG A 79 3.15 -17.24 -7.23
CA ARG A 79 2.69 -18.51 -6.62
C ARG A 79 1.22 -18.82 -6.89
N ARG A 80 0.39 -17.81 -7.19
CA ARG A 80 -1.03 -17.97 -7.56
C ARG A 80 -1.24 -18.16 -9.06
N GLY A 81 -0.16 -18.33 -9.84
CA GLY A 81 -0.22 -18.59 -11.29
C GLY A 81 -0.54 -17.35 -12.13
N CYS A 82 -0.37 -16.15 -11.57
CA CYS A 82 -0.54 -14.89 -12.29
C CYS A 82 0.83 -14.35 -12.77
N ARG A 83 0.80 -13.50 -13.79
CA ARG A 83 1.94 -12.70 -14.22
C ARG A 83 2.00 -11.44 -13.37
N VAL A 84 3.21 -11.01 -13.00
CA VAL A 84 3.42 -9.81 -12.21
C VAL A 84 4.42 -8.87 -12.85
N VAL A 85 4.19 -7.58 -12.69
CA VAL A 85 5.19 -6.52 -12.82
C VAL A 85 5.19 -5.74 -11.52
N GLY A 86 6.37 -5.47 -10.95
CA GLY A 86 6.53 -4.64 -9.75
C GLY A 86 6.88 -3.21 -10.13
N SER A 87 6.39 -2.25 -9.36
CA SER A 87 6.81 -0.84 -9.49
C SER A 87 7.13 -0.28 -8.11
N ASP A 88 8.28 0.35 -7.96
CA ASP A 88 8.65 1.07 -6.73
C ASP A 88 9.48 2.31 -7.05
N LEU A 89 9.39 3.32 -6.19
CA LEU A 89 10.17 4.54 -6.30
C LEU A 89 11.62 4.34 -5.81
N SER A 90 11.82 3.43 -4.84
CA SER A 90 13.09 3.13 -4.19
C SER A 90 13.87 2.09 -5.00
N MET A 91 15.03 2.50 -5.55
CA MET A 91 15.95 1.56 -6.21
C MET A 91 16.55 0.58 -5.19
N GLY A 92 16.76 1.01 -3.94
CA GLY A 92 17.25 0.14 -2.88
C GLY A 92 16.31 -1.02 -2.60
N MET A 93 14.99 -0.77 -2.56
CA MET A 93 13.98 -1.82 -2.42
C MET A 93 13.97 -2.78 -3.62
N LEU A 94 14.01 -2.24 -4.85
CA LEU A 94 14.04 -3.06 -6.06
C LEU A 94 15.31 -3.93 -6.15
N ALA A 95 16.45 -3.41 -5.70
CA ALA A 95 17.71 -4.16 -5.65
C ALA A 95 17.70 -5.26 -4.59
N ALA A 96 16.98 -5.06 -3.48
CA ALA A 96 16.85 -6.04 -2.38
C ALA A 96 15.76 -7.09 -2.59
N ARG A 97 15.09 -7.12 -3.76
CA ARG A 97 14.00 -8.07 -4.05
C ARG A 97 14.46 -9.53 -4.00
N HIS A 98 13.57 -10.41 -3.55
CA HIS A 98 13.88 -11.81 -3.31
C HIS A 98 13.90 -12.68 -4.56
N THR A 99 13.09 -12.35 -5.56
CA THR A 99 12.89 -13.16 -6.77
C THR A 99 13.01 -12.34 -8.04
N GLY A 100 13.25 -13.03 -9.15
CA GLY A 100 13.41 -12.43 -10.47
C GLY A 100 12.07 -12.22 -11.19
N PHE A 101 11.32 -11.17 -10.85
CA PHE A 101 10.17 -10.70 -11.62
C PHE A 101 10.48 -9.35 -12.28
N PRO A 102 9.79 -8.99 -13.38
CA PRO A 102 9.96 -7.69 -14.02
C PRO A 102 9.65 -6.55 -13.06
N VAL A 103 10.53 -5.55 -13.00
CA VAL A 103 10.36 -4.37 -12.14
C VAL A 103 10.60 -3.07 -12.91
N LEU A 104 9.93 -2.03 -12.47
CA LEU A 104 10.04 -0.66 -12.96
C LEU A 104 10.39 0.25 -11.78
N GLN A 105 11.41 1.07 -11.91
CA GLN A 105 11.57 2.21 -11.01
C GLN A 105 10.67 3.33 -11.50
N ALA A 106 9.58 3.61 -10.78
CA ALA A 106 8.60 4.61 -11.19
C ALA A 106 7.89 5.23 -9.99
N ASP A 107 7.42 6.46 -10.18
CA ASP A 107 6.47 7.09 -9.27
C ASP A 107 5.06 6.52 -9.50
N ALA A 108 4.34 6.26 -8.42
CA ALA A 108 2.95 5.82 -8.47
C ALA A 108 1.99 6.85 -9.11
N LEU A 109 2.44 8.11 -9.21
CA LEU A 109 1.70 9.19 -9.85
C LEU A 109 1.86 9.21 -11.38
N ALA A 110 2.86 8.48 -11.94
CA ALA A 110 3.17 8.47 -13.36
C ALA A 110 3.78 7.12 -13.77
N LEU A 111 2.94 6.11 -13.91
CA LEU A 111 3.38 4.74 -14.24
C LEU A 111 3.71 4.61 -15.73
N PRO A 112 4.90 4.09 -16.09
CA PRO A 112 5.27 3.86 -17.49
C PRO A 112 4.61 2.59 -18.06
N LEU A 113 3.30 2.48 -17.88
CA LEU A 113 2.46 1.37 -18.31
C LEU A 113 1.33 1.88 -19.20
N ALA A 114 0.96 1.09 -20.20
CA ALA A 114 -0.12 1.45 -21.11
C ALA A 114 -1.49 1.49 -20.37
N THR A 115 -2.37 2.37 -20.83
CA THR A 115 -3.75 2.43 -20.38
C THR A 115 -4.47 1.11 -20.63
N SER A 116 -5.28 0.67 -19.67
CA SER A 116 -6.11 -0.55 -19.78
C SER A 116 -5.31 -1.82 -20.13
N SER A 117 -4.11 -1.98 -19.57
CA SER A 117 -3.20 -3.10 -19.86
C SER A 117 -3.19 -4.20 -18.81
N LEU A 118 -3.76 -3.95 -17.62
CA LEU A 118 -3.66 -4.84 -16.47
C LEU A 118 -5.03 -5.37 -16.01
N ASP A 119 -5.03 -6.58 -15.47
CA ASP A 119 -6.18 -7.23 -14.86
C ASP A 119 -6.38 -6.82 -13.42
N GLY A 120 -5.28 -6.61 -12.71
CA GLY A 120 -5.27 -6.28 -11.30
C GLY A 120 -4.13 -5.37 -10.88
N VAL A 121 -4.37 -4.66 -9.77
CA VAL A 121 -3.35 -3.91 -9.04
C VAL A 121 -3.46 -4.32 -7.57
N VAL A 122 -2.32 -4.69 -6.97
CA VAL A 122 -2.16 -4.84 -5.52
C VAL A 122 -1.24 -3.75 -5.00
N CYS A 123 -1.49 -3.30 -3.77
CA CYS A 123 -0.65 -2.33 -3.09
C CYS A 123 -0.62 -2.65 -1.59
N GLY A 124 0.55 -2.70 -0.97
CA GLY A 124 0.68 -3.05 0.44
C GLY A 124 1.39 -2.00 1.26
N TYR A 125 0.69 -1.38 2.22
CA TYR A 125 1.23 -0.43 3.19
C TYR A 125 1.91 0.81 2.60
N ALA A 126 1.45 1.26 1.42
CA ALA A 126 2.07 2.36 0.69
C ALA A 126 1.20 3.61 0.53
N LEU A 127 -0.13 3.54 0.68
CA LEU A 127 -1.02 4.69 0.42
C LEU A 127 -0.60 5.95 1.18
N ARG A 128 -0.21 5.81 2.44
CA ARG A 128 0.23 6.91 3.30
C ARG A 128 1.53 7.57 2.83
N ASN A 129 2.30 6.90 1.97
CA ASN A 129 3.57 7.38 1.46
C ASN A 129 3.44 8.16 0.15
N PHE A 130 2.32 8.02 -0.56
CA PHE A 130 2.07 8.78 -1.78
C PHE A 130 1.89 10.27 -1.48
N THR A 131 2.43 11.12 -2.33
CA THR A 131 2.37 12.59 -2.16
C THR A 131 1.01 13.13 -2.58
N ASP A 132 0.42 12.55 -3.62
CA ASP A 132 -0.94 12.78 -4.07
C ASP A 132 -1.66 11.44 -4.22
N LEU A 133 -2.49 11.13 -3.21
CA LEU A 133 -3.22 9.88 -3.17
C LEU A 133 -4.28 9.79 -4.27
N ALA A 134 -4.94 10.90 -4.60
CA ALA A 134 -5.95 10.92 -5.65
C ALA A 134 -5.33 10.66 -7.03
N ALA A 135 -4.19 11.31 -7.32
CA ALA A 135 -3.45 11.09 -8.55
C ALA A 135 -2.94 9.64 -8.68
N SER A 136 -2.41 9.06 -7.59
CA SER A 136 -1.95 7.66 -7.61
C SER A 136 -3.10 6.65 -7.81
N ILE A 137 -4.27 6.92 -7.23
CA ILE A 137 -5.48 6.11 -7.45
C ILE A 137 -5.97 6.26 -8.90
N ALA A 138 -5.93 7.47 -9.47
CA ALA A 138 -6.29 7.70 -10.86
C ALA A 138 -5.34 6.99 -11.83
N GLU A 139 -4.03 6.96 -11.53
CA GLU A 139 -3.03 6.21 -12.29
C GLU A 139 -3.29 4.69 -12.22
N ALA A 140 -3.59 4.16 -11.03
CA ALA A 140 -4.01 2.76 -10.88
C ALA A 140 -5.28 2.45 -11.70
N ALA A 141 -6.25 3.37 -11.71
CA ALA A 141 -7.44 3.24 -12.55
C ALA A 141 -7.12 3.29 -14.04
N ARG A 142 -6.18 4.14 -14.47
CA ARG A 142 -5.77 4.26 -15.88
C ARG A 142 -5.16 2.96 -16.41
N VAL A 143 -4.25 2.35 -15.66
CA VAL A 143 -3.56 1.13 -16.10
C VAL A 143 -4.45 -0.12 -16.05
N LEU A 144 -5.47 -0.12 -15.19
CA LEU A 144 -6.45 -1.20 -15.13
C LEU A 144 -7.39 -1.17 -16.33
N ARG A 145 -7.65 -2.31 -16.92
CA ARG A 145 -8.71 -2.46 -17.93
C ARG A 145 -10.10 -2.30 -17.30
N PRO A 146 -11.13 -1.96 -18.08
CA PRO A 146 -12.52 -2.00 -17.62
C PRO A 146 -12.84 -3.34 -16.95
N GLY A 147 -13.40 -3.30 -15.73
CA GLY A 147 -13.63 -4.49 -14.89
C GLY A 147 -12.40 -4.99 -14.13
N GLY A 148 -11.21 -4.42 -14.36
CA GLY A 148 -10.00 -4.74 -13.61
C GLY A 148 -10.13 -4.42 -12.12
N ARG A 149 -9.36 -5.09 -11.29
CA ARG A 149 -9.53 -5.11 -9.83
C ARG A 149 -8.36 -4.45 -9.11
N LEU A 150 -8.67 -3.62 -8.12
CA LEU A 150 -7.72 -3.06 -7.17
C LEU A 150 -7.90 -3.73 -5.81
N ALA A 151 -6.80 -4.13 -5.17
CA ALA A 151 -6.80 -4.51 -3.76
C ALA A 151 -5.63 -3.87 -3.02
N VAL A 152 -5.94 -3.20 -1.92
CA VAL A 152 -4.97 -2.48 -1.09
C VAL A 152 -4.98 -3.07 0.31
N LEU A 153 -3.80 -3.38 0.83
CA LEU A 153 -3.57 -3.72 2.23
C LEU A 153 -2.96 -2.49 2.93
N GLU A 154 -3.61 -2.02 3.99
CA GLU A 154 -3.13 -0.84 4.73
C GLU A 154 -3.37 -1.00 6.24
N VAL A 155 -2.65 -0.22 7.03
CA VAL A 155 -2.85 -0.12 8.48
C VAL A 155 -4.26 0.38 8.77
N ALA A 156 -4.86 -0.10 9.86
CA ALA A 156 -6.12 0.42 10.37
C ALA A 156 -6.02 0.67 11.87
N SER A 157 -7.00 1.33 12.43
CA SER A 157 -7.13 1.51 13.88
C SER A 157 -8.24 0.61 14.41
N PRO A 158 -8.01 -0.20 15.47
CA PRO A 158 -9.04 -0.99 16.09
C PRO A 158 -10.19 -0.13 16.61
N ALA A 159 -11.43 -0.56 16.38
CA ALA A 159 -12.62 0.10 16.92
C ALA A 159 -12.77 -0.13 18.43
N ASN A 160 -12.37 -1.30 18.94
CA ASN A 160 -12.43 -1.63 20.35
C ASN A 160 -11.40 -0.81 21.14
N GLY A 161 -11.85 -0.07 22.16
CA GLY A 161 -11.01 0.86 22.93
C GLY A 161 -9.83 0.21 23.65
N LEU A 162 -9.99 -1.03 24.19
CA LEU A 162 -8.89 -1.74 24.84
C LEU A 162 -7.85 -2.20 23.83
N MET A 163 -8.30 -2.76 22.71
CA MET A 163 -7.42 -3.18 21.61
C MET A 163 -6.71 -1.98 21.00
N ARG A 164 -7.38 -0.83 20.85
CA ARG A 164 -6.78 0.42 20.38
C ARG A 164 -5.65 0.88 21.28
N ARG A 165 -5.84 0.90 22.61
CA ARG A 165 -4.77 1.26 23.55
C ARG A 165 -3.56 0.34 23.43
N GLY A 166 -3.79 -0.97 23.31
CA GLY A 166 -2.71 -1.94 23.06
C GLY A 166 -1.99 -1.71 21.74
N PHE A 167 -2.76 -1.44 20.68
CA PHE A 167 -2.22 -1.12 19.35
C PHE A 167 -1.40 0.19 19.37
N ASP A 168 -1.92 1.24 19.99
CA ASP A 168 -1.23 2.54 20.10
C ASP A 168 0.09 2.41 20.86
N LEU A 169 0.10 1.63 21.95
CA LEU A 169 1.34 1.34 22.70
C LEU A 169 2.34 0.55 21.83
N TRP A 170 1.87 -0.52 21.17
CA TRP A 170 2.71 -1.36 20.31
C TRP A 170 3.25 -0.56 19.13
N PHE A 171 2.37 0.05 18.37
CA PHE A 171 2.70 0.75 17.13
C PHE A 171 3.44 2.06 17.38
N GLY A 172 3.09 2.78 18.48
CA GLY A 172 3.69 4.07 18.81
C GLY A 172 5.01 3.98 19.58
N ARG A 173 5.29 2.89 20.30
CA ARG A 173 6.50 2.76 21.12
C ARG A 173 7.33 1.51 20.82
N CYS A 174 6.71 0.33 20.77
CA CYS A 174 7.45 -0.92 20.57
C CYS A 174 8.02 -1.03 19.14
N VAL A 175 7.22 -0.68 18.12
CA VAL A 175 7.65 -0.73 16.71
C VAL A 175 8.85 0.20 16.45
N PRO A 176 8.84 1.49 16.87
CA PRO A 176 10.03 2.35 16.73
C PRO A 176 11.26 1.84 17.50
N ALA A 177 11.08 1.25 18.68
CA ALA A 177 12.19 0.70 19.46
C ALA A 177 12.82 -0.52 18.78
N ILE A 178 11.98 -1.48 18.33
CA ILE A 178 12.43 -2.68 17.62
C ILE A 178 13.08 -2.29 16.28
N GLY A 179 12.44 -1.41 15.52
CA GLY A 179 12.96 -0.95 14.24
C GLY A 179 14.27 -0.19 14.37
N GLY A 180 14.39 0.64 15.40
CA GLY A 180 15.64 1.35 15.72
C GLY A 180 16.79 0.44 16.11
N LEU A 181 16.50 -0.68 16.80
CA LEU A 181 17.51 -1.68 17.17
C LEU A 181 17.93 -2.55 15.96
N LEU A 182 16.97 -2.91 15.11
CA LEU A 182 17.21 -3.87 14.00
C LEU A 182 17.61 -3.16 12.69
N SER A 183 17.26 -1.88 12.49
CA SER A 183 17.46 -1.17 11.23
C SER A 183 17.76 0.31 11.45
N ASP A 184 16.80 1.22 11.23
CA ASP A 184 16.93 2.66 11.31
C ASP A 184 15.85 3.29 12.21
N ALA A 185 16.28 3.95 13.27
CA ALA A 185 15.37 4.54 14.25
C ALA A 185 14.50 5.69 13.68
N ALA A 186 14.99 6.45 12.69
CA ALA A 186 14.25 7.55 12.09
C ALA A 186 13.12 7.02 11.20
N ALA A 187 13.41 6.00 10.38
CA ALA A 187 12.43 5.33 9.53
C ALA A 187 11.28 4.73 10.34
N TYR A 188 11.59 4.05 11.44
CA TYR A 188 10.55 3.41 12.24
C TYR A 188 9.81 4.37 13.18
N ARG A 189 10.33 5.57 13.47
CA ARG A 189 9.56 6.67 14.05
C ARG A 189 8.61 7.34 13.04
N TYR A 190 8.96 7.34 11.75
CA TYR A 190 8.09 7.82 10.69
C TYR A 190 6.82 6.94 10.54
N LEU A 191 6.93 5.63 10.76
CA LEU A 191 5.84 4.67 10.52
C LEU A 191 4.52 5.04 11.24
N PRO A 192 4.48 5.22 12.59
CA PRO A 192 3.25 5.65 13.26
C PRO A 192 2.82 7.07 12.88
N ARG A 193 3.75 7.98 12.62
CA ARG A 193 3.42 9.36 12.22
C ARG A 193 2.77 9.42 10.83
N SER A 194 3.21 8.58 9.91
CA SER A 194 2.72 8.55 8.53
C SER A 194 1.25 8.12 8.43
N THR A 195 0.68 7.46 9.45
CA THR A 195 -0.76 7.14 9.46
C THR A 195 -1.66 8.37 9.41
N ALA A 196 -1.15 9.54 9.82
CA ALA A 196 -1.86 10.82 9.71
C ALA A 196 -2.10 11.27 8.25
N TYR A 197 -1.40 10.71 7.27
CA TYR A 197 -1.65 10.94 5.85
C TYR A 197 -2.82 10.10 5.28
N LEU A 198 -3.25 9.06 6.01
CA LEU A 198 -4.37 8.25 5.53
C LEU A 198 -5.68 9.02 5.73
N PRO A 199 -6.49 9.14 4.68
CA PRO A 199 -7.81 9.72 4.82
C PRO A 199 -8.72 8.82 5.66
N GLU A 200 -9.77 9.42 6.20
CA GLU A 200 -10.85 8.65 6.82
C GLU A 200 -11.45 7.66 5.81
N PRO A 201 -11.98 6.52 6.26
CA PRO A 201 -12.47 5.46 5.36
C PRO A 201 -13.50 5.92 4.34
N ASP A 202 -14.40 6.83 4.72
CA ASP A 202 -15.43 7.35 3.82
C ASP A 202 -14.86 8.33 2.78
N ASP A 203 -13.81 9.07 3.14
CA ASP A 203 -13.08 9.95 2.22
C ASP A 203 -12.31 9.14 1.20
N LEU A 204 -11.61 8.09 1.64
CA LEU A 204 -10.92 7.17 0.75
C LEU A 204 -11.90 6.48 -0.21
N ARG A 205 -13.07 6.07 0.30
CA ARG A 205 -14.12 5.50 -0.54
C ARG A 205 -14.61 6.48 -1.60
N ARG A 206 -14.86 7.74 -1.22
CA ARG A 206 -15.25 8.79 -2.17
C ARG A 206 -14.17 9.02 -3.21
N MET A 207 -12.93 9.15 -2.81
CA MET A 207 -11.78 9.32 -3.70
C MET A 207 -11.68 8.18 -4.73
N LEU A 208 -11.85 6.92 -4.32
CA LEU A 208 -11.91 5.77 -5.24
C LEU A 208 -13.06 5.89 -6.24
N VAL A 209 -14.24 6.29 -5.78
CA VAL A 209 -15.42 6.46 -6.67
C VAL A 209 -15.18 7.59 -7.67
N ASP A 210 -14.63 8.71 -7.24
CA ASP A 210 -14.40 9.89 -8.08
C ASP A 210 -13.32 9.65 -9.13
N THR A 211 -12.33 8.80 -8.82
CA THR A 211 -11.25 8.42 -9.75
C THR A 211 -11.60 7.26 -10.69
N GLY A 212 -12.85 6.80 -10.69
CA GLY A 212 -13.35 5.85 -11.70
C GLY A 212 -13.46 4.41 -11.24
N PHE A 213 -13.53 4.18 -9.93
CA PHE A 213 -13.83 2.86 -9.38
C PHE A 213 -15.31 2.72 -8.98
N SER A 214 -15.76 1.48 -8.88
CA SER A 214 -17.05 1.04 -8.36
C SER A 214 -16.86 -0.14 -7.43
N THR A 215 -17.93 -0.62 -6.81
CA THR A 215 -17.91 -1.81 -5.94
C THR A 215 -16.79 -1.72 -4.90
N VAL A 216 -16.70 -0.55 -4.25
CA VAL A 216 -15.67 -0.32 -3.22
C VAL A 216 -16.05 -1.08 -1.95
N GLY A 217 -15.21 -2.05 -1.57
CA GLY A 217 -15.32 -2.84 -0.34
C GLY A 217 -14.21 -2.51 0.65
N ARG A 218 -14.50 -2.69 1.94
CA ARG A 218 -13.51 -2.57 3.03
C ARG A 218 -13.70 -3.70 4.02
N GLN A 219 -12.62 -4.41 4.35
CA GLN A 219 -12.61 -5.47 5.34
C GLN A 219 -11.52 -5.22 6.37
N LEU A 220 -11.88 -5.23 7.65
CA LEU A 220 -10.92 -5.16 8.74
C LEU A 220 -10.32 -6.54 9.02
N LEU A 221 -9.02 -6.58 9.25
CA LEU A 221 -8.27 -7.78 9.60
C LEU A 221 -7.85 -7.74 11.07
N ASN A 222 -7.93 -8.89 11.73
CA ASN A 222 -7.50 -9.08 13.13
C ASN A 222 -7.99 -7.96 14.07
N GLY A 223 -9.31 -7.67 14.03
CA GLY A 223 -9.92 -6.67 14.90
C GLY A 223 -9.58 -5.21 14.54
N GLY A 224 -9.04 -4.96 13.35
CA GLY A 224 -8.70 -3.62 12.87
C GLY A 224 -7.22 -3.25 12.97
N LEU A 225 -6.32 -4.23 13.10
CA LEU A 225 -4.88 -3.98 13.02
C LEU A 225 -4.46 -3.59 11.59
N SER A 226 -5.13 -4.17 10.61
CA SER A 226 -4.98 -3.84 9.18
C SER A 226 -6.34 -3.89 8.51
N GLN A 227 -6.39 -3.42 7.26
CA GLN A 227 -7.58 -3.43 6.43
C GLN A 227 -7.23 -3.83 5.00
N VAL A 228 -8.19 -4.47 4.34
CA VAL A 228 -8.19 -4.69 2.90
C VAL A 228 -9.24 -3.79 2.28
N ILE A 229 -8.85 -3.04 1.28
CA ILE A 229 -9.72 -2.19 0.48
C ILE A 229 -9.73 -2.75 -0.93
N THR A 230 -10.91 -3.00 -1.48
CA THR A 230 -11.08 -3.52 -2.84
C THR A 230 -11.92 -2.57 -3.66
N ALA A 231 -11.65 -2.50 -4.96
CA ALA A 231 -12.45 -1.73 -5.88
C ALA A 231 -12.39 -2.34 -7.29
N THR A 232 -13.39 -2.07 -8.11
CA THR A 232 -13.46 -2.50 -9.50
C THR A 232 -13.39 -1.28 -10.42
N ARG A 233 -12.52 -1.29 -11.42
CA ARG A 233 -12.46 -0.24 -12.43
C ARG A 233 -13.79 -0.20 -13.20
N ARG A 234 -14.44 0.95 -13.27
CA ARG A 234 -15.67 1.09 -14.07
C ARG A 234 -15.41 0.76 -15.54
N GLY A 235 -16.35 0.09 -16.15
CA GLY A 235 -16.42 0.04 -17.61
C GLY A 235 -16.64 1.44 -18.17
N MET A 236 -16.18 1.69 -19.39
CA MET A 236 -16.65 2.88 -20.14
C MET A 236 -18.19 2.78 -20.20
N PRO A 237 -18.92 3.88 -19.94
CA PRO A 237 -20.36 3.87 -20.24
C PRO A 237 -20.49 3.45 -21.70
N GLY A 238 -21.25 2.37 -21.93
CA GLY A 238 -21.29 1.68 -23.20
C GLY A 238 -21.56 2.62 -24.37
N GLY A 239 -20.66 2.60 -25.36
CA GLY A 239 -21.06 2.78 -26.73
C GLY A 239 -21.92 1.56 -27.06
N GLY A 240 -23.23 1.71 -27.04
CA GLY A 240 -24.13 0.73 -27.63
C GLY A 240 -23.73 0.50 -29.08
N PRO A 241 -23.94 -0.68 -29.63
CA PRO A 241 -23.78 -0.89 -31.05
C PRO A 241 -24.75 0.03 -31.80
N GLU A 242 -24.23 0.90 -32.65
CA GLU A 242 -25.01 1.49 -33.73
C GLU A 242 -25.42 0.42 -34.75
#